data_7145e404cdbd2f0bcca0d5b840ce34d6
#
_entry.id   7145e404cdbd2f0bcca0d5b840ce34d6
#
_cell.length_a   1.000
_cell.length_b   1.000
_cell.length_c   1.000
_cell.angle_alpha   90.00
_cell.angle_beta   90.00
_cell.angle_gamma   90.00
#
_symmetry.space_group_name_H-M   'P 1'
#
loop_
_entity.id
_entity.type
_entity.pdbx_description
1 polymer ?
#
loop_
_entity_poly.entity_id
_entity_poly.type
_entity_poly.pdbx_seq_one_letter_code
_entity_poly.pdbx_strand_id
1 'polypeptide(L)'
;MYRFMVLTDPDTAAGFRMAGVDTREAWSDEEARRMLPELMQEGDAGIIAVNEDFMQGIDERLMTRIEQSSRPIVIPIPGRSRRGGGVGYIERLLRRAIGYNVVLRR
;
A
#
# COMPACT_ATOMS: atom_id res chain seq x y z
N MET A 1 -17.28 4.36 8.95
CA MET A 1 -16.17 3.42 9.12
C MET A 1 -15.36 3.32 7.83
N TYR A 2 -14.05 3.26 7.96
CA TYR A 2 -13.19 3.22 6.79
C TYR A 2 -12.69 1.81 6.53
N ARG A 3 -12.43 1.52 5.26
CA ARG A 3 -12.01 0.18 4.86
C ARG A 3 -10.50 0.06 4.76
N PHE A 4 -10.02 -1.12 5.07
CA PHE A 4 -8.65 -1.52 4.80
C PHE A 4 -8.63 -2.31 3.51
N MET A 5 -7.82 -1.88 2.55
CA MET A 5 -7.74 -2.50 1.24
C MET A 5 -6.31 -2.90 0.95
N VAL A 6 -6.16 -3.97 0.17
CA VAL A 6 -4.85 -4.45 -0.26
C VAL A 6 -4.80 -4.45 -1.78
N LEU A 7 -3.73 -3.91 -2.35
CA LEU A 7 -3.47 -3.97 -3.78
C LEU A 7 -2.19 -4.76 -3.98
N THR A 8 -2.29 -5.92 -4.61
CA THR A 8 -1.14 -6.79 -4.72
C THR A 8 -1.26 -7.68 -5.97
N ASP A 9 -0.26 -8.52 -6.18
CA ASP A 9 -0.25 -9.47 -7.28
C ASP A 9 -1.27 -10.59 -7.05
N PRO A 10 -1.66 -11.31 -8.12
CA PRO A 10 -2.70 -12.33 -7.97
C PRO A 10 -2.36 -13.43 -6.98
N ASP A 11 -1.12 -13.88 -6.94
CA ASP A 11 -0.76 -14.98 -6.03
C ASP A 11 -0.90 -14.56 -4.57
N THR A 12 -0.42 -13.38 -4.25
CA THR A 12 -0.50 -12.87 -2.89
C THR A 12 -1.94 -12.51 -2.53
N ALA A 13 -2.69 -12.04 -3.53
CA ALA A 13 -4.08 -11.64 -3.31
C ALA A 13 -4.93 -12.80 -2.78
N ALA A 14 -4.66 -14.01 -3.27
CA ALA A 14 -5.44 -15.16 -2.84
C ALA A 14 -5.38 -15.34 -1.33
N GLY A 15 -4.19 -15.16 -0.74
CA GLY A 15 -4.05 -15.30 0.70
C GLY A 15 -4.82 -14.24 1.47
N PHE A 16 -4.77 -13.01 1.01
CA PHE A 16 -5.50 -11.94 1.68
C PHE A 16 -7.01 -12.14 1.57
N ARG A 17 -7.48 -12.61 0.42
CA ARG A 17 -8.91 -12.89 0.27
C ARG A 17 -9.36 -13.98 1.21
N MET A 18 -8.55 -14.99 1.38
CA MET A 18 -8.90 -16.07 2.30
C MET A 18 -9.01 -15.55 3.74
N ALA A 19 -8.30 -14.50 4.05
CA ALA A 19 -8.37 -13.89 5.38
C ALA A 19 -9.53 -12.88 5.50
N GLY A 20 -10.28 -12.68 4.44
CA GLY A 20 -11.44 -11.79 4.50
C GLY A 20 -11.12 -10.34 4.23
N VAL A 21 -9.95 -10.04 3.68
CA VAL A 21 -9.53 -8.67 3.41
C VAL A 21 -10.03 -8.23 2.03
N ASP A 22 -10.48 -6.98 1.92
CA ASP A 22 -10.85 -6.39 0.63
C ASP A 22 -9.57 -6.28 -0.21
N THR A 23 -9.47 -7.08 -1.25
CA THR A 23 -8.24 -7.25 -1.99
C THR A 23 -8.46 -6.97 -3.47
N ARG A 24 -7.57 -6.19 -4.05
CA ARG A 24 -7.58 -5.90 -5.48
C ARG A 24 -6.30 -6.45 -6.08
N GLU A 25 -6.42 -7.02 -7.27
CA GLU A 25 -5.28 -7.63 -7.96
C GLU A 25 -4.80 -6.75 -9.08
N ALA A 26 -3.49 -6.63 -9.21
CA ALA A 26 -2.88 -6.04 -10.37
C ALA A 26 -1.93 -7.06 -10.98
N TRP A 27 -1.99 -7.22 -12.29
CA TRP A 27 -1.18 -8.20 -13.00
C TRP A 27 0.15 -7.64 -13.45
N SER A 28 0.32 -6.33 -13.34
CA SER A 28 1.55 -5.69 -13.74
C SER A 28 1.72 -4.40 -12.95
N ASP A 29 2.95 -3.88 -12.97
CA ASP A 29 3.24 -2.61 -12.34
C ASP A 29 2.40 -1.48 -12.96
N GLU A 30 2.24 -1.52 -14.27
CA GLU A 30 1.45 -0.50 -14.97
C GLU A 30 0.01 -0.52 -14.53
N GLU A 31 -0.54 -1.71 -14.40
CA GLU A 31 -1.93 -1.82 -13.95
C GLU A 31 -2.08 -1.30 -12.54
N ALA A 32 -1.14 -1.64 -11.67
CA ALA A 32 -1.19 -1.16 -10.30
C ALA A 32 -1.14 0.36 -10.23
N ARG A 33 -0.30 0.97 -11.06
CA ARG A 33 -0.17 2.42 -11.08
C ARG A 33 -1.45 3.09 -11.55
N ARG A 34 -2.19 2.45 -12.44
CA ARG A 34 -3.48 2.99 -12.88
C ARG A 34 -4.54 2.83 -11.81
N MET A 35 -4.50 1.70 -11.11
CA MET A 35 -5.53 1.40 -10.11
C MET A 35 -5.41 2.24 -8.85
N LEU A 36 -4.17 2.54 -8.44
CA LEU A 36 -3.96 3.18 -7.15
C LEU A 36 -4.65 4.53 -7.03
N PRO A 37 -4.54 5.44 -8.00
CA PRO A 37 -5.26 6.71 -7.86
C PRO A 37 -6.77 6.53 -7.76
N GLU A 38 -7.31 5.56 -8.48
CA GLU A 38 -8.75 5.30 -8.41
C GLU A 38 -9.16 4.78 -7.04
N LEU A 39 -8.36 3.90 -6.49
CA LEU A 39 -8.64 3.38 -5.16
C LEU A 39 -8.55 4.47 -4.10
N MET A 40 -7.62 5.39 -4.28
CA MET A 40 -7.47 6.49 -3.34
C MET A 40 -8.68 7.42 -3.33
N GLN A 41 -9.47 7.40 -4.40
CA GLN A 41 -10.64 8.26 -4.47
C GLN A 41 -11.91 7.61 -3.91
N GLU A 42 -11.85 6.35 -3.53
CA GLU A 42 -13.00 5.72 -2.91
C GLU A 42 -13.26 6.35 -1.55
N GLY A 43 -14.48 6.77 -1.32
CA GLY A 43 -14.78 7.62 -0.18
C GLY A 43 -14.59 6.97 1.17
N ASP A 44 -14.69 5.64 1.24
CA ASP A 44 -14.52 4.93 2.50
C ASP A 44 -13.16 4.27 2.63
N ALA A 45 -12.23 4.52 1.72
CA ALA A 45 -10.89 3.96 1.83
C ALA A 45 -10.15 4.65 2.98
N GLY A 46 -9.68 3.85 3.92
CA GLY A 46 -8.92 4.38 5.05
C GLY A 46 -7.44 4.07 4.93
N ILE A 47 -7.11 2.83 4.61
CA ILE A 47 -5.74 2.40 4.43
C ILE A 47 -5.68 1.54 3.18
N ILE A 48 -4.69 1.79 2.33
CA ILE A 48 -4.43 0.97 1.17
C ILE A 48 -3.02 0.41 1.31
N ALA A 49 -2.93 -0.89 1.50
CA ALA A 49 -1.64 -1.58 1.59
C ALA A 49 -1.26 -2.05 0.19
N VAL A 50 -0.13 -1.58 -0.32
CA VAL A 50 0.27 -1.83 -1.69
C VAL A 50 1.55 -2.66 -1.69
N ASN A 51 1.55 -3.70 -2.53
CA ASN A 51 2.76 -4.49 -2.72
C ASN A 51 3.93 -3.56 -3.05
N GLU A 52 5.01 -3.68 -2.29
CA GLU A 52 6.13 -2.75 -2.43
C GLU A 52 6.76 -2.80 -3.82
N ASP A 53 6.65 -3.94 -4.50
CA ASP A 53 7.19 -4.03 -5.86
C ASP A 53 6.48 -3.07 -6.81
N PHE A 54 5.19 -2.82 -6.57
CA PHE A 54 4.44 -1.87 -7.38
C PHE A 54 4.83 -0.43 -7.08
N MET A 55 5.35 -0.17 -5.89
CA MET A 55 5.71 1.19 -5.50
C MET A 55 6.95 1.71 -6.21
N GLN A 56 7.78 0.81 -6.71
CA GLN A 56 9.06 1.21 -7.29
C GLN A 56 8.92 2.04 -8.56
N GLY A 57 7.86 1.83 -9.32
CA GLY A 57 7.66 2.53 -10.57
C GLY A 57 6.75 3.74 -10.48
N ILE A 58 6.41 4.17 -9.29
CA ILE A 58 5.49 5.30 -9.10
C ILE A 58 6.22 6.60 -9.43
N ASP A 59 5.58 7.44 -10.24
CA ASP A 59 6.18 8.70 -10.60
C ASP A 59 6.07 9.71 -9.45
N GLU A 60 6.77 10.83 -9.60
CA GLU A 60 6.82 11.83 -8.54
C GLU A 60 5.47 12.43 -8.22
N ARG A 61 4.66 12.61 -9.25
CA ARG A 61 3.34 13.22 -9.04
C ARG A 61 2.46 12.34 -8.16
N LEU A 62 2.42 11.04 -8.47
CA LEU A 62 1.63 10.12 -7.67
C LEU A 62 2.22 9.96 -6.28
N MET A 63 3.55 9.92 -6.18
CA MET A 63 4.19 9.81 -4.87
C MET A 63 3.85 11.00 -3.99
N THR A 64 3.83 12.20 -4.58
CA THR A 64 3.46 13.39 -3.82
C THR A 64 2.02 13.30 -3.33
N ARG A 65 1.11 12.81 -4.18
CA ARG A 65 -0.26 12.62 -3.74
C ARG A 65 -0.36 11.65 -2.57
N ILE A 66 0.40 10.57 -2.64
CA ILE A 66 0.41 9.59 -1.57
C ILE A 66 0.91 10.22 -0.28
N GLU A 67 2.00 10.96 -0.35
CA GLU A 67 2.59 11.56 0.84
C GLU A 67 1.72 12.63 1.46
N GLN A 68 0.95 13.32 0.64
CA GLN A 68 0.09 14.39 1.14
C GLN A 68 -1.29 13.89 1.56
N SER A 69 -1.59 12.64 1.27
CA SER A 69 -2.92 12.12 1.57
C SER A 69 -3.07 11.84 3.06
N SER A 70 -4.07 12.44 3.65
CA SER A 70 -4.41 12.12 5.04
C SER A 70 -5.37 10.94 5.10
N ARG A 71 -6.09 10.69 4.02
CA ARG A 71 -7.01 9.59 3.92
C ARG A 71 -7.34 9.34 2.45
N PRO A 72 -7.06 8.16 1.93
CA PRO A 72 -6.48 7.00 2.61
C PRO A 72 -4.99 7.16 2.84
N ILE A 73 -4.48 6.42 3.81
CA ILE A 73 -3.06 6.29 4.01
C ILE A 73 -2.58 5.10 3.18
N VAL A 74 -1.54 5.31 2.39
CA VAL A 74 -0.99 4.25 1.53
C VAL A 74 0.28 3.73 2.16
N ILE A 75 0.32 2.43 2.44
CA ILE A 75 1.49 1.81 3.06
C ILE A 75 1.98 0.66 2.18
N PRO A 76 3.28 0.37 2.20
CA PRO A 76 3.81 -0.76 1.45
C PRO A 76 3.73 -2.04 2.25
N ILE A 77 3.56 -3.15 1.55
CA ILE A 77 3.68 -4.46 2.17
C ILE A 77 4.73 -5.24 1.39
N PRO A 78 5.38 -6.20 2.04
CA PRO A 78 6.47 -6.93 1.39
C PRO A 78 6.02 -7.60 0.12
N GLY A 79 6.83 -7.49 -0.91
CA GLY A 79 6.59 -8.15 -2.17
C GLY A 79 7.39 -9.44 -2.26
N ARG A 80 7.19 -10.13 -3.37
CA ARG A 80 7.86 -11.41 -3.56
C ARG A 80 9.34 -11.25 -3.81
N SER A 81 9.75 -10.10 -4.35
CA SER A 81 11.15 -9.89 -4.68
C SER A 81 12.03 -9.72 -3.44
N ARG A 82 11.45 -9.25 -2.35
CA ARG A 82 12.16 -9.06 -1.10
C ARG A 82 13.41 -8.22 -1.24
N ARG A 83 13.36 -7.26 -2.10
CA ARG A 83 14.52 -6.42 -2.29
C ARG A 83 14.63 -5.36 -1.22
N GLY A 84 15.85 -5.11 -0.82
CA GLY A 84 16.17 -3.97 0.03
C GLY A 84 15.53 -4.09 1.37
N GLY A 85 15.55 -3.31 2.16
CA GLY A 85 15.21 -3.02 3.50
C GLY A 85 14.33 -3.94 4.33
N GLY A 86 13.55 -4.76 3.71
CA GLY A 86 12.71 -5.66 4.48
C GLY A 86 11.90 -4.91 5.53
N VAL A 87 11.87 -5.46 6.74
CA VAL A 87 11.06 -4.93 7.81
C VAL A 87 11.45 -3.50 8.18
N GLY A 88 12.76 -3.21 8.18
CA GLY A 88 13.20 -1.87 8.55
C GLY A 88 12.71 -0.80 7.58
N TYR A 89 12.70 -1.14 6.29
CA TYR A 89 12.20 -0.22 5.29
C TYR A 89 10.71 0.04 5.49
N ILE A 90 9.97 -1.02 5.77
CA ILE A 90 8.54 -0.89 5.99
C ILE A 90 8.25 -0.06 7.23
N GLU A 91 9.01 -0.27 8.28
CA GLU A 91 8.86 0.53 9.50
C GLU A 91 9.04 2.02 9.25
N ARG A 92 10.07 2.36 8.47
CA ARG A 92 10.31 3.77 8.18
C ARG A 92 9.15 4.39 7.42
N LEU A 93 8.61 3.65 6.46
CA LEU A 93 7.49 4.15 5.68
C LEU A 93 6.23 4.27 6.51
N LEU A 94 6.01 3.32 7.41
CA LEU A 94 4.86 3.39 8.30
C LEU A 94 4.95 4.59 9.21
N ARG A 95 6.13 4.89 9.73
CA ARG A 95 6.29 6.06 10.58
C ARG A 95 5.94 7.35 9.84
N ARG A 96 6.32 7.43 8.59
CA ARG A 96 5.98 8.60 7.79
C ARG A 96 4.48 8.70 7.58
N ALA A 97 3.83 7.56 7.37
CA ALA A 97 2.40 7.55 7.06
C ALA A 97 1.55 7.92 8.26
N ILE A 98 1.94 7.45 9.43
CA ILE A 98 1.11 7.63 10.62
C ILE A 98 1.67 8.65 11.61
N GLY A 99 2.78 9.27 11.25
CA GLY A 99 3.35 10.34 12.06
C GLY A 99 4.33 9.85 13.09
N TYR A 100 5.00 10.80 13.70
CA TYR A 100 6.08 10.48 14.64
C TYR A 100 5.60 10.16 16.04
N ASN A 101 4.35 10.45 16.30
CA ASN A 101 3.83 10.22 17.65
C ASN A 101 3.53 8.78 17.93
N VAL A 102 3.52 7.95 16.89
CA VAL A 102 3.23 6.55 17.05
C VAL A 102 4.52 5.81 17.34
N VAL A 103 4.56 5.12 18.46
CA VAL A 103 5.71 4.33 18.83
C VAL A 103 5.37 2.88 18.57
N LEU A 104 6.18 2.24 17.74
CA LEU A 104 5.98 0.82 17.45
C LEU A 104 6.62 0.03 18.57
N ARG A 105 5.80 -0.61 19.33
CA ARG A 105 6.28 -1.41 20.45
C ARG A 105 6.33 -2.87 20.08
N ARG A 106 7.30 -3.52 20.65
CA ARG A 106 7.45 -4.95 20.43
C ARG A 106 7.12 -5.73 21.67
#